data_e2cc93897a5e849310c2615c07c7ced6
#
_entry.id   e2cc93897a5e849310c2615c07c7ced6
#
_cell.length_a   1.000
_cell.length_b   1.000
_cell.length_c   1.000
_cell.angle_alpha   90.00
_cell.angle_beta   90.00
_cell.angle_gamma   90.00
#
_symmetry.space_group_name_H-M   'P 1'
#
loop_
_entity.id
_entity.type
_entity.pdbx_description
1 polymer ?
#
loop_
_entity_poly.entity_id
_entity_poly.type
_entity_poly.pdbx_seq_one_letter_code
_entity_poly.pdbx_strand_id
1 'polypeptide(L)'
;VADSRTALEKVAGASGDCALVVGFADGDEDVVYNAVAVCQGGRVHGVYRKRHLPNLEVFDEVRHFSPGVDPLVLYRIGGVRVGLAICEDLWVPDGPVGALVAGGAELIAVANGSPFHRGKQTERESVVVANATSSGRPLAYVNLVGGQDELVFDGGSMLADPSGRIVARAPRFDEAVVIVDTDVPDVPEAETDLQVVEVSEPRPRDDDKVATPVAVLDPLAELYQALVTATGDYVRKSGFTDVSLGLSGGIDSALVATVAADALGADHVHVVLMPSRYSSDHSVVDAEELATNLGIGTLTVPIESAHTALGSVLVSSIAGTLTTVADENLQARIRGVMLMSLANTFDWLVLTTGNKSEAAVGYSTLYGDTVGAYAPIKD
;
A
#
# COMPACT_ATOMS: atom_id res chain seq x y z
N VAL A 1 9.47 8.77 -16.61
CA VAL A 1 10.47 7.85 -17.18
C VAL A 1 11.89 8.33 -16.90
N ALA A 2 12.27 9.57 -17.25
CA ALA A 2 13.63 10.07 -17.05
C ALA A 2 14.10 9.94 -15.58
N ASP A 3 13.30 10.39 -14.63
CA ASP A 3 13.62 10.30 -13.19
C ASP A 3 13.73 8.85 -12.73
N SER A 4 12.87 7.96 -13.23
CA SER A 4 12.90 6.53 -12.95
C SER A 4 14.19 5.88 -13.44
N ARG A 5 14.66 6.22 -14.64
CA ARG A 5 15.95 5.76 -15.18
C ARG A 5 17.13 6.29 -14.36
N THR A 6 17.11 7.58 -14.01
CA THR A 6 18.14 8.18 -13.15
C THR A 6 18.20 7.50 -11.79
N ALA A 7 17.03 7.14 -11.21
CA ALA A 7 16.97 6.39 -9.95
C ALA A 7 17.55 4.97 -10.13
N LEU A 8 17.21 4.29 -11.24
CA LEU A 8 17.76 2.97 -11.55
C LEU A 8 19.29 3.00 -11.69
N GLU A 9 19.86 4.01 -12.34
CA GLU A 9 21.31 4.17 -12.47
C GLU A 9 21.99 4.30 -11.10
N LYS A 10 21.39 5.05 -10.16
CA LYS A 10 21.89 5.16 -8.79
C LYS A 10 21.85 3.82 -8.07
N VAL A 11 20.74 3.08 -8.17
CA VAL A 11 20.58 1.75 -7.58
C VAL A 11 21.58 0.77 -8.20
N ALA A 12 21.74 0.77 -9.52
CA ALA A 12 22.72 -0.05 -10.21
C ALA A 12 24.15 0.28 -9.74
N GLY A 13 24.49 1.57 -9.63
CA GLY A 13 25.79 2.03 -9.11
C GLY A 13 26.10 1.53 -7.70
N ALA A 14 25.07 1.30 -6.88
CA ALA A 14 25.18 0.80 -5.51
C ALA A 14 25.12 -0.74 -5.40
N SER A 15 24.85 -1.48 -6.48
CA SER A 15 24.56 -2.93 -6.43
C SER A 15 25.71 -3.81 -5.94
N GLY A 16 26.96 -3.35 -6.09
CA GLY A 16 28.12 -4.12 -5.65
C GLY A 16 28.11 -5.54 -6.21
N ASP A 17 28.40 -6.50 -5.34
CA ASP A 17 28.46 -7.93 -5.68
C ASP A 17 27.11 -8.66 -5.67
N CYS A 18 26.09 -8.04 -5.14
CA CYS A 18 24.73 -8.60 -5.10
C CYS A 18 24.00 -8.26 -6.39
N ALA A 19 23.41 -9.25 -7.05
CA ALA A 19 22.50 -9.00 -8.16
C ALA A 19 21.13 -8.54 -7.60
N LEU A 20 20.68 -7.38 -8.09
CA LEU A 20 19.39 -6.79 -7.73
C LEU A 20 18.43 -6.92 -8.90
N VAL A 21 17.18 -7.32 -8.60
CA VAL A 21 16.05 -7.28 -9.56
C VAL A 21 15.14 -6.16 -9.12
N VAL A 22 15.08 -5.07 -9.88
CA VAL A 22 14.47 -3.81 -9.46
C VAL A 22 13.40 -3.36 -10.45
N GLY A 23 12.18 -3.12 -9.96
CA GLY A 23 11.08 -2.56 -10.73
C GLY A 23 11.30 -1.07 -11.05
N PHE A 24 11.00 -0.65 -12.29
CA PHE A 24 11.09 0.74 -12.71
C PHE A 24 10.19 1.01 -13.93
N ALA A 25 9.94 2.28 -14.22
CA ALA A 25 9.28 2.69 -15.46
C ALA A 25 10.35 2.89 -16.56
N ASP A 26 10.30 2.03 -17.58
CA ASP A 26 11.16 2.10 -18.77
C ASP A 26 10.43 2.78 -19.93
N GLY A 27 11.15 3.16 -20.97
CA GLY A 27 10.57 3.75 -22.19
C GLY A 27 11.13 5.14 -22.51
N ASP A 28 10.41 5.89 -23.29
CA ASP A 28 10.69 7.26 -23.69
C ASP A 28 9.47 8.17 -23.51
N GLU A 29 9.40 9.30 -24.21
CA GLU A 29 8.25 10.21 -24.12
C GLU A 29 6.98 9.65 -24.77
N ASP A 30 7.15 8.74 -25.75
CA ASP A 30 6.03 8.20 -26.54
C ASP A 30 5.51 6.86 -25.99
N VAL A 31 6.42 6.02 -25.44
CA VAL A 31 6.07 4.66 -25.01
C VAL A 31 6.68 4.36 -23.64
N VAL A 32 5.83 4.00 -22.69
CA VAL A 32 6.23 3.66 -21.30
C VAL A 32 5.93 2.19 -21.03
N TYR A 33 6.85 1.52 -20.34
CA TYR A 33 6.74 0.12 -19.93
C TYR A 33 6.87 -0.03 -18.43
N ASN A 34 6.06 -0.89 -17.83
CA ASN A 34 6.32 -1.45 -16.52
C ASN A 34 7.42 -2.50 -16.66
N ALA A 35 8.57 -2.31 -16.03
CA ALA A 35 9.75 -3.12 -16.27
C ALA A 35 10.50 -3.49 -15.00
N VAL A 36 11.33 -4.54 -15.09
CA VAL A 36 12.36 -4.86 -14.10
C VAL A 36 13.72 -4.90 -14.73
N ALA A 37 14.72 -4.38 -14.03
CA ALA A 37 16.12 -4.42 -14.42
C ALA A 37 16.91 -5.40 -13.55
N VAL A 38 17.88 -6.08 -14.12
CA VAL A 38 18.90 -6.83 -13.40
C VAL A 38 20.16 -5.98 -13.29
N CYS A 39 20.53 -5.63 -12.06
CA CYS A 39 21.67 -4.77 -11.75
C CYS A 39 22.71 -5.54 -10.93
N GLN A 40 23.99 -5.42 -11.29
CA GLN A 40 25.09 -6.04 -10.54
C GLN A 40 26.42 -5.39 -10.94
N GLY A 41 27.35 -5.23 -10.00
CA GLY A 41 28.68 -4.71 -10.27
C GLY A 41 28.68 -3.27 -10.83
N GLY A 42 27.76 -2.44 -10.38
CA GLY A 42 27.66 -1.04 -10.78
C GLY A 42 26.94 -0.78 -12.09
N ARG A 43 26.30 -1.77 -12.71
CA ARG A 43 25.67 -1.62 -14.03
C ARG A 43 24.35 -2.40 -14.17
N VAL A 44 23.55 -2.02 -15.16
CA VAL A 44 22.37 -2.76 -15.62
C VAL A 44 22.83 -3.81 -16.64
N HIS A 45 22.48 -5.08 -16.41
CA HIS A 45 22.79 -6.19 -17.33
C HIS A 45 21.69 -6.45 -18.34
N GLY A 46 20.43 -6.14 -18.00
CA GLY A 46 19.31 -6.27 -18.89
C GLY A 46 18.00 -5.82 -18.24
N VAL A 47 16.96 -5.77 -19.07
CA VAL A 47 15.62 -5.31 -18.69
C VAL A 47 14.60 -6.30 -19.21
N TYR A 48 13.61 -6.63 -18.38
CA TYR A 48 12.40 -7.33 -18.78
C TYR A 48 11.21 -6.36 -18.68
N ARG A 49 10.40 -6.28 -19.73
CA ARG A 49 9.18 -5.46 -19.80
C ARG A 49 7.95 -6.34 -19.61
N LYS A 50 7.07 -5.95 -18.72
CA LYS A 50 5.83 -6.65 -18.38
C LYS A 50 5.00 -6.89 -19.63
N ARG A 51 4.49 -8.14 -19.79
CA ARG A 51 3.75 -8.56 -20.98
C ARG A 51 2.24 -8.45 -20.81
N HIS A 52 1.76 -8.80 -19.63
CA HIS A 52 0.34 -8.81 -19.31
C HIS A 52 0.00 -7.64 -18.39
N LEU A 53 -0.81 -6.72 -18.91
CA LEU A 53 -1.21 -5.50 -18.20
C LEU A 53 -2.64 -5.66 -17.67
N PRO A 54 -2.87 -5.74 -16.36
CA PRO A 54 -4.21 -5.83 -15.81
C PRO A 54 -4.99 -4.54 -16.05
N ASN A 55 -6.28 -4.70 -16.38
CA ASN A 55 -7.18 -3.58 -16.64
C ASN A 55 -8.58 -3.87 -16.07
N LEU A 56 -8.58 -4.40 -14.84
CA LEU A 56 -9.78 -4.76 -14.07
C LEU A 56 -9.65 -4.24 -12.65
N GLU A 57 -10.78 -3.96 -12.01
CA GLU A 57 -10.86 -3.45 -10.64
C GLU A 57 -10.09 -2.13 -10.46
N VAL A 58 -9.05 -2.13 -9.62
CA VAL A 58 -8.22 -0.96 -9.33
C VAL A 58 -7.10 -0.74 -10.38
N PHE A 59 -6.97 -1.66 -11.34
CA PHE A 59 -5.91 -1.59 -12.35
C PHE A 59 -6.40 -0.92 -13.64
N ASP A 60 -5.62 0.03 -14.14
CA ASP A 60 -5.79 0.68 -15.43
C ASP A 60 -4.42 0.82 -16.13
N GLU A 61 -3.64 -0.29 -16.10
CA GLU A 61 -2.25 -0.26 -16.62
C GLU A 61 -2.19 0.01 -18.12
N VAL A 62 -3.15 -0.47 -18.90
CA VAL A 62 -3.21 -0.28 -20.35
C VAL A 62 -3.26 1.20 -20.76
N ARG A 63 -3.77 2.07 -19.89
CA ARG A 63 -3.78 3.52 -20.12
C ARG A 63 -2.38 4.14 -20.07
N HIS A 64 -1.50 3.59 -19.24
CA HIS A 64 -0.22 4.20 -18.87
C HIS A 64 0.97 3.46 -19.44
N PHE A 65 0.84 2.16 -19.69
CA PHE A 65 1.92 1.29 -20.10
C PHE A 65 1.59 0.53 -21.38
N SER A 66 2.62 0.22 -22.15
CA SER A 66 2.55 -0.69 -23.29
C SER A 66 3.03 -2.08 -22.89
N PRO A 67 2.48 -3.16 -23.45
CA PRO A 67 2.96 -4.52 -23.19
C PRO A 67 4.34 -4.72 -23.80
N GLY A 68 5.21 -5.42 -23.06
CA GLY A 68 6.52 -5.84 -23.55
C GLY A 68 6.39 -6.92 -24.66
N VAL A 69 7.09 -6.73 -25.74
CA VAL A 69 7.12 -7.67 -26.89
C VAL A 69 8.53 -8.21 -27.18
N ASP A 70 9.53 -7.76 -26.41
CA ASP A 70 10.91 -8.17 -26.59
C ASP A 70 11.05 -9.69 -26.38
N PRO A 71 12.05 -10.35 -27.02
CA PRO A 71 12.35 -11.74 -26.73
C PRO A 71 12.62 -11.97 -25.25
N LEU A 72 12.16 -13.12 -24.72
CA LEU A 72 12.47 -13.51 -23.34
C LEU A 72 13.98 -13.79 -23.22
N VAL A 73 14.51 -13.45 -22.05
CA VAL A 73 15.93 -13.60 -21.72
C VAL A 73 16.06 -14.26 -20.35
N LEU A 74 17.03 -15.14 -20.21
CA LEU A 74 17.44 -15.69 -18.92
C LEU A 74 18.69 -14.96 -18.43
N TYR A 75 18.80 -14.79 -17.12
CA TYR A 75 19.93 -14.14 -16.48
C TYR A 75 20.69 -15.16 -15.63
N ARG A 76 21.97 -15.42 -15.96
CA ARG A 76 22.80 -16.32 -15.15
C ARG A 76 23.42 -15.55 -13.99
N ILE A 77 22.84 -15.77 -12.81
CA ILE A 77 23.21 -15.09 -11.55
C ILE A 77 23.81 -16.14 -10.61
N GLY A 78 25.08 -16.01 -10.27
CA GLY A 78 25.75 -16.99 -9.42
C GLY A 78 25.75 -18.41 -9.99
N GLY A 79 25.71 -18.55 -11.31
CA GLY A 79 25.60 -19.81 -12.02
C GLY A 79 24.17 -20.32 -12.27
N VAL A 80 23.14 -19.71 -11.62
CA VAL A 80 21.73 -20.10 -11.75
C VAL A 80 21.05 -19.28 -12.84
N ARG A 81 20.29 -19.94 -13.74
CA ARG A 81 19.50 -19.30 -14.78
C ARG A 81 18.17 -18.82 -14.23
N VAL A 82 18.05 -17.53 -14.04
CA VAL A 82 16.88 -16.85 -13.47
C VAL A 82 15.99 -16.32 -14.58
N GLY A 83 14.71 -16.70 -14.57
CA GLY A 83 13.66 -16.11 -15.40
C GLY A 83 12.93 -15.02 -14.62
N LEU A 84 12.56 -13.93 -15.32
CA LEU A 84 11.86 -12.79 -14.72
C LEU A 84 10.40 -12.72 -15.17
N ALA A 85 9.53 -12.31 -14.24
CA ALA A 85 8.14 -11.97 -14.50
C ALA A 85 7.70 -10.78 -13.62
N ILE A 86 6.62 -10.12 -13.99
CA ILE A 86 6.06 -9.01 -13.21
C ILE A 86 4.58 -9.26 -12.96
N CYS A 87 4.23 -9.44 -11.69
CA CYS A 87 2.86 -9.47 -11.15
C CYS A 87 1.87 -10.28 -12.03
N GLU A 88 1.06 -9.63 -12.88
CA GLU A 88 0.02 -10.23 -13.73
C GLU A 88 0.54 -11.34 -14.64
N ASP A 89 1.81 -11.28 -15.05
CA ASP A 89 2.46 -12.32 -15.84
C ASP A 89 2.40 -13.72 -15.19
N LEU A 90 2.22 -13.78 -13.87
CA LEU A 90 2.07 -15.01 -13.09
C LEU A 90 0.62 -15.50 -13.00
N TRP A 91 -0.36 -14.61 -13.19
CA TRP A 91 -1.77 -14.89 -12.97
C TRP A 91 -2.47 -15.44 -14.23
N VAL A 92 -1.89 -15.21 -15.40
CA VAL A 92 -2.48 -15.61 -16.68
C VAL A 92 -1.87 -16.93 -17.19
N PRO A 93 -2.68 -17.81 -17.79
CA PRO A 93 -2.20 -19.13 -18.25
C PRO A 93 -1.13 -19.06 -19.33
N ASP A 94 -1.14 -18.03 -20.18
CA ASP A 94 -0.22 -17.77 -21.27
C ASP A 94 0.92 -16.79 -20.89
N GLY A 95 1.14 -16.63 -19.59
CA GLY A 95 2.24 -15.84 -19.05
C GLY A 95 3.62 -16.39 -19.42
N PRO A 96 4.69 -15.59 -19.20
CA PRO A 96 6.04 -15.92 -19.65
C PRO A 96 6.67 -17.12 -18.94
N VAL A 97 6.14 -17.56 -17.78
CA VAL A 97 6.75 -18.59 -16.93
C VAL A 97 6.97 -19.89 -17.69
N GLY A 98 5.96 -20.36 -18.43
CA GLY A 98 6.06 -21.59 -19.23
C GLY A 98 7.19 -21.55 -20.26
N ALA A 99 7.33 -20.44 -20.98
CA ALA A 99 8.39 -20.24 -21.98
C ALA A 99 9.78 -20.09 -21.32
N LEU A 100 9.88 -19.39 -20.18
CA LEU A 100 11.13 -19.29 -19.42
C LEU A 100 11.61 -20.65 -18.93
N VAL A 101 10.70 -21.49 -18.41
CA VAL A 101 11.02 -22.84 -17.94
C VAL A 101 11.41 -23.75 -19.11
N ALA A 102 10.68 -23.70 -20.23
CA ALA A 102 11.06 -24.42 -21.47
C ALA A 102 12.43 -23.98 -21.99
N GLY A 103 12.79 -22.70 -21.80
CA GLY A 103 14.11 -22.15 -22.11
C GLY A 103 15.20 -22.48 -21.10
N GLY A 104 14.89 -23.28 -20.06
CA GLY A 104 15.87 -23.76 -19.10
C GLY A 104 16.04 -22.88 -17.85
N ALA A 105 15.05 -22.05 -17.49
CA ALA A 105 15.08 -21.35 -16.22
C ALA A 105 15.13 -22.34 -15.05
N GLU A 106 15.95 -22.06 -14.07
CA GLU A 106 16.14 -22.84 -12.85
C GLU A 106 15.45 -22.23 -11.64
N LEU A 107 15.25 -20.91 -11.68
CA LEU A 107 14.51 -20.14 -10.69
C LEU A 107 13.66 -19.08 -11.41
N ILE A 108 12.47 -18.80 -10.90
CA ILE A 108 11.61 -17.70 -11.36
C ILE A 108 11.57 -16.62 -10.30
N ALA A 109 11.92 -15.38 -10.67
CA ALA A 109 11.81 -14.21 -9.80
C ALA A 109 10.70 -13.27 -10.30
N VAL A 110 9.78 -12.95 -9.42
CA VAL A 110 8.58 -12.15 -9.74
C VAL A 110 8.56 -10.90 -8.87
N ALA A 111 8.64 -9.74 -9.52
CA ALA A 111 8.49 -8.44 -8.87
C ALA A 111 7.02 -8.00 -8.90
N ASN A 112 6.50 -7.49 -7.79
CA ASN A 112 5.09 -7.19 -7.67
C ASN A 112 4.82 -5.85 -6.96
N GLY A 113 3.84 -5.11 -7.48
CA GLY A 113 3.08 -4.10 -6.79
C GLY A 113 1.62 -4.57 -6.71
N SER A 114 1.39 -5.69 -6.03
CA SER A 114 0.06 -6.28 -5.90
C SER A 114 -0.65 -5.66 -4.70
N PRO A 115 -1.75 -4.89 -4.90
CA PRO A 115 -2.44 -4.23 -3.82
C PRO A 115 -3.18 -5.21 -2.92
N PHE A 116 -3.38 -4.77 -1.70
CA PHE A 116 -4.13 -5.47 -0.67
C PHE A 116 -5.63 -5.39 -0.93
N HIS A 117 -6.30 -6.49 -0.73
CA HIS A 117 -7.71 -6.59 -0.36
C HIS A 117 -7.89 -7.79 0.56
N ARG A 118 -9.02 -7.85 1.25
CA ARG A 118 -9.32 -8.93 2.18
C ARG A 118 -9.25 -10.30 1.48
N GLY A 119 -8.39 -11.18 1.99
CA GLY A 119 -8.17 -12.52 1.42
C GLY A 119 -7.10 -12.62 0.31
N LYS A 120 -6.52 -11.49 -0.14
CA LYS A 120 -5.55 -11.45 -1.25
C LYS A 120 -4.31 -12.30 -1.01
N GLN A 121 -3.85 -12.43 0.22
CA GLN A 121 -2.70 -13.27 0.55
C GLN A 121 -2.93 -14.74 0.19
N THR A 122 -4.11 -15.28 0.49
CA THR A 122 -4.46 -16.67 0.14
C THR A 122 -4.50 -16.89 -1.37
N GLU A 123 -5.00 -15.92 -2.13
CA GLU A 123 -5.00 -15.97 -3.59
C GLU A 123 -3.58 -15.98 -4.14
N ARG A 124 -2.71 -15.07 -3.65
CA ARG A 124 -1.29 -15.01 -4.04
C ARG A 124 -0.57 -16.32 -3.76
N GLU A 125 -0.73 -16.87 -2.55
CA GLU A 125 -0.14 -18.15 -2.19
C GLU A 125 -0.60 -19.27 -3.13
N SER A 126 -1.89 -19.31 -3.47
CA SER A 126 -2.43 -20.30 -4.40
C SER A 126 -1.79 -20.20 -5.79
N VAL A 127 -1.62 -18.98 -6.31
CA VAL A 127 -0.99 -18.72 -7.61
C VAL A 127 0.50 -19.09 -7.58
N VAL A 128 1.22 -18.70 -6.55
CA VAL A 128 2.65 -19.00 -6.38
C VAL A 128 2.88 -20.51 -6.28
N VAL A 129 2.10 -21.20 -5.46
CA VAL A 129 2.16 -22.67 -5.29
C VAL A 129 1.85 -23.40 -6.61
N ALA A 130 0.80 -22.98 -7.33
CA ALA A 130 0.43 -23.58 -8.60
C ALA A 130 1.53 -23.43 -9.65
N ASN A 131 2.13 -22.23 -9.77
CA ASN A 131 3.22 -21.96 -10.71
C ASN A 131 4.51 -22.70 -10.32
N ALA A 132 4.90 -22.72 -9.06
CA ALA A 132 6.07 -23.47 -8.59
C ALA A 132 5.93 -24.96 -8.86
N THR A 133 4.77 -25.54 -8.53
CA THR A 133 4.48 -26.97 -8.72
C THR A 133 4.43 -27.35 -10.21
N SER A 134 3.70 -26.59 -11.03
CA SER A 134 3.55 -26.90 -12.46
C SER A 134 4.86 -26.72 -13.24
N SER A 135 5.68 -25.76 -12.85
CA SER A 135 6.99 -25.52 -13.46
C SER A 135 8.09 -26.44 -12.94
N GLY A 136 7.92 -27.00 -11.74
CA GLY A 136 8.99 -27.72 -11.05
C GLY A 136 10.19 -26.84 -10.72
N ARG A 137 9.98 -25.53 -10.49
CA ARG A 137 11.04 -24.53 -10.21
C ARG A 137 10.72 -23.77 -8.93
N PRO A 138 11.74 -23.42 -8.12
CA PRO A 138 11.53 -22.48 -7.04
C PRO A 138 11.08 -21.14 -7.60
N LEU A 139 10.14 -20.47 -6.88
CA LEU A 139 9.55 -19.22 -7.29
C LEU A 139 9.66 -18.21 -6.16
N ALA A 140 10.40 -17.14 -6.39
CA ALA A 140 10.54 -15.99 -5.49
C ALA A 140 9.54 -14.90 -5.91
N TYR A 141 8.52 -14.70 -5.07
CA TYR A 141 7.49 -13.67 -5.22
C TYR A 141 7.79 -12.53 -4.26
N VAL A 142 8.18 -11.37 -4.77
CA VAL A 142 8.50 -10.19 -3.95
C VAL A 142 7.46 -9.12 -4.18
N ASN A 143 6.82 -8.67 -3.10
CA ASN A 143 5.75 -7.67 -3.17
C ASN A 143 6.10 -6.40 -2.40
N LEU A 144 5.59 -5.27 -2.90
CA LEU A 144 5.73 -3.94 -2.32
C LEU A 144 5.06 -3.87 -0.94
N VAL A 145 5.58 -3.02 -0.07
CA VAL A 145 4.95 -2.60 1.20
C VAL A 145 4.71 -1.10 1.16
N GLY A 146 3.57 -0.67 1.67
CA GLY A 146 3.23 0.73 1.88
C GLY A 146 1.88 1.13 1.29
N GLY A 147 1.45 2.36 1.57
CA GLY A 147 0.26 2.99 1.00
C GLY A 147 0.61 3.94 -0.14
N GLN A 148 -0.24 4.05 -1.14
CA GLN A 148 -0.14 5.01 -2.23
C GLN A 148 -1.54 5.42 -2.67
N ASP A 149 -1.87 6.69 -2.50
CA ASP A 149 -3.23 7.20 -2.70
C ASP A 149 -4.27 6.35 -1.94
N GLU A 150 -5.23 5.74 -2.61
CA GLU A 150 -6.20 4.81 -2.02
C GLU A 150 -5.75 3.35 -1.96
N LEU A 151 -4.55 3.02 -2.44
CA LEU A 151 -4.05 1.65 -2.47
C LEU A 151 -3.12 1.34 -1.30
N VAL A 152 -3.22 0.13 -0.79
CA VAL A 152 -2.30 -0.43 0.21
C VAL A 152 -1.60 -1.64 -0.37
N PHE A 153 -0.29 -1.72 -0.15
CA PHE A 153 0.55 -2.86 -0.51
C PHE A 153 1.05 -3.50 0.78
N ASP A 154 0.67 -4.73 0.97
CA ASP A 154 0.83 -5.43 2.23
C ASP A 154 2.10 -6.29 2.33
N GLY A 155 2.95 -6.29 1.29
CA GLY A 155 4.12 -7.14 1.26
C GLY A 155 3.76 -8.62 1.19
N GLY A 156 4.11 -9.38 2.22
CA GLY A 156 3.86 -10.83 2.23
C GLY A 156 4.68 -11.57 1.17
N SER A 157 5.86 -11.05 0.83
CA SER A 157 6.80 -11.70 -0.10
C SER A 157 7.09 -13.11 0.34
N MET A 158 7.28 -14.03 -0.62
CA MET A 158 7.44 -15.44 -0.32
C MET A 158 8.33 -16.17 -1.31
N LEU A 159 8.91 -17.30 -0.86
CA LEU A 159 9.59 -18.26 -1.71
C LEU A 159 8.89 -19.60 -1.61
N ALA A 160 8.48 -20.15 -2.76
CA ALA A 160 8.00 -21.54 -2.86
C ALA A 160 9.09 -22.43 -3.45
N ASP A 161 9.25 -23.63 -2.91
CA ASP A 161 10.08 -24.67 -3.51
C ASP A 161 9.37 -25.37 -4.70
N PRO A 162 10.06 -26.22 -5.48
CA PRO A 162 9.47 -26.91 -6.62
C PRO A 162 8.28 -27.83 -6.28
N SER A 163 8.09 -28.20 -5.02
CA SER A 163 6.94 -28.99 -4.56
C SER A 163 5.72 -28.11 -4.24
N GLY A 164 5.87 -26.78 -4.28
CA GLY A 164 4.85 -25.81 -3.91
C GLY A 164 4.81 -25.48 -2.41
N ARG A 165 5.76 -25.98 -1.62
CA ARG A 165 5.85 -25.60 -0.21
C ARG A 165 6.40 -24.19 -0.07
N ILE A 166 5.73 -23.33 0.69
CA ILE A 166 6.26 -22.01 1.07
C ILE A 166 7.38 -22.20 2.09
N VAL A 167 8.61 -21.97 1.65
CA VAL A 167 9.83 -22.17 2.48
C VAL A 167 10.24 -20.88 3.21
N ALA A 168 9.84 -19.72 2.70
CA ALA A 168 10.02 -18.43 3.35
C ALA A 168 8.81 -17.52 3.11
N ARG A 169 8.47 -16.74 4.12
CA ARG A 169 7.44 -15.68 4.03
C ARG A 169 7.91 -14.47 4.83
N ALA A 170 7.90 -13.30 4.19
CA ALA A 170 8.16 -12.02 4.84
C ALA A 170 6.95 -11.57 5.71
N PRO A 171 7.16 -10.68 6.67
CA PRO A 171 6.06 -10.04 7.38
C PRO A 171 5.16 -9.27 6.40
N ARG A 172 3.96 -8.97 6.84
CA ARG A 172 3.01 -8.12 6.12
C ARG A 172 2.96 -6.75 6.77
N PHE A 173 2.76 -5.73 5.94
CA PHE A 173 2.69 -4.31 6.31
C PHE A 173 3.98 -3.74 6.91
N ASP A 174 5.05 -4.52 6.98
CA ASP A 174 6.37 -4.12 7.44
C ASP A 174 7.42 -4.34 6.35
N GLU A 175 8.33 -3.40 6.19
CA GLU A 175 9.51 -3.57 5.34
C GLU A 175 10.47 -4.57 6.00
N ALA A 176 10.94 -5.55 5.23
CA ALA A 176 11.85 -6.57 5.73
C ALA A 176 12.83 -7.06 4.67
N VAL A 177 14.02 -7.44 5.12
CA VAL A 177 14.98 -8.21 4.33
C VAL A 177 14.94 -9.65 4.82
N VAL A 178 14.47 -10.57 3.96
CA VAL A 178 14.42 -12.00 4.24
C VAL A 178 15.55 -12.68 3.46
N ILE A 179 16.46 -13.35 4.17
CA ILE A 179 17.56 -14.11 3.59
C ILE A 179 17.22 -15.59 3.71
N VAL A 180 17.24 -16.29 2.57
CA VAL A 180 16.91 -17.70 2.52
C VAL A 180 17.73 -18.39 1.43
N ASP A 181 18.28 -19.56 1.78
CA ASP A 181 18.88 -20.46 0.81
C ASP A 181 17.82 -21.41 0.27
N THR A 182 17.86 -21.69 -1.02
CA THR A 182 16.97 -22.65 -1.68
C THR A 182 17.73 -23.54 -2.62
N ASP A 183 17.34 -24.80 -2.66
CA ASP A 183 17.85 -25.72 -3.65
C ASP A 183 17.23 -25.41 -5.02
N VAL A 184 18.11 -25.33 -6.02
CA VAL A 184 17.72 -25.15 -7.43
C VAL A 184 17.87 -26.49 -8.13
N PRO A 185 16.88 -26.97 -8.88
CA PRO A 185 17.02 -28.22 -9.62
C PRO A 185 18.13 -28.11 -10.66
N ASP A 186 18.92 -29.17 -10.78
CA ASP A 186 19.88 -29.30 -11.88
C ASP A 186 19.12 -29.53 -13.20
N VAL A 187 19.10 -28.53 -14.04
CA VAL A 187 18.42 -28.56 -15.34
C VAL A 187 19.49 -28.55 -16.42
N PRO A 188 19.54 -29.60 -17.26
CA PRO A 188 20.45 -29.59 -18.41
C PRO A 188 20.30 -28.31 -19.24
N GLU A 189 21.37 -27.84 -19.84
CA GLU A 189 21.25 -26.75 -20.81
C GLU A 189 20.28 -27.19 -21.93
N ALA A 190 19.14 -26.52 -21.98
CA ALA A 190 18.16 -26.78 -23.00
C ALA A 190 18.68 -26.26 -24.33
N GLU A 191 18.44 -27.00 -25.43
CA GLU A 191 18.48 -26.40 -26.75
C GLU A 191 17.34 -25.38 -26.85
N THR A 192 17.64 -24.13 -26.60
CA THR A 192 16.65 -23.05 -26.51
C THR A 192 17.14 -21.87 -27.37
N ASP A 193 16.17 -21.20 -27.98
CA ASP A 193 16.44 -19.92 -28.67
C ASP A 193 16.53 -18.72 -27.68
N LEU A 194 16.32 -18.96 -26.37
CA LEU A 194 16.40 -17.89 -25.38
C LEU A 194 17.86 -17.51 -25.13
N GLN A 195 18.13 -16.22 -25.23
CA GLN A 195 19.43 -15.66 -24.87
C GLN A 195 19.64 -15.82 -23.35
N VAL A 196 20.86 -16.22 -22.97
CA VAL A 196 21.32 -16.19 -21.58
C VAL A 196 22.32 -15.05 -21.41
N VAL A 197 22.02 -14.11 -20.51
CA VAL A 197 22.90 -13.00 -20.15
C VAL A 197 23.70 -13.38 -18.91
N GLU A 198 25.02 -13.40 -19.02
CA GLU A 198 25.91 -13.64 -17.88
C GLU A 198 25.94 -12.41 -16.96
N VAL A 199 25.59 -12.59 -15.69
CA VAL A 199 25.54 -11.51 -14.68
C VAL A 199 26.66 -11.68 -13.67
N SER A 200 26.76 -12.85 -13.04
CA SER A 200 27.79 -13.13 -12.06
C SER A 200 28.20 -14.60 -12.00
N GLU A 201 29.46 -14.85 -11.68
CA GLU A 201 30.01 -16.17 -11.49
C GLU A 201 29.49 -16.82 -10.19
N PRO A 202 29.48 -18.18 -10.12
CA PRO A 202 29.18 -18.90 -8.89
C PRO A 202 30.13 -18.48 -7.74
N ARG A 203 29.59 -18.40 -6.55
CA ARG A 203 30.37 -18.11 -5.34
C ARG A 203 30.31 -19.30 -4.39
N PRO A 204 31.36 -19.50 -3.57
CA PRO A 204 31.29 -20.45 -2.46
C PRO A 204 30.08 -20.12 -1.57
N ARG A 205 29.36 -21.14 -1.18
CA ARG A 205 28.25 -21.03 -0.22
C ARG A 205 28.83 -20.87 1.18
N ASP A 206 28.36 -19.87 1.91
CA ASP A 206 28.56 -19.77 3.35
C ASP A 206 27.58 -20.71 4.09
N ASP A 207 27.49 -20.61 5.41
CA ASP A 207 26.55 -21.39 6.21
C ASP A 207 25.10 -21.17 5.72
N ASP A 208 24.33 -22.27 5.68
CA ASP A 208 22.93 -22.26 5.23
C ASP A 208 22.08 -21.25 6.01
N LYS A 209 21.38 -20.38 5.28
CA LYS A 209 20.42 -19.45 5.84
C LYS A 209 19.01 -20.03 5.67
N VAL A 210 18.43 -20.44 6.77
CA VAL A 210 17.05 -20.96 6.80
C VAL A 210 16.13 -19.88 7.35
N ALA A 211 15.33 -19.28 6.45
CA ALA A 211 14.25 -18.41 6.88
C ALA A 211 13.09 -19.25 7.42
N THR A 212 12.50 -18.81 8.52
CA THR A 212 11.24 -19.37 8.99
C THR A 212 10.09 -18.55 8.42
N PRO A 213 9.10 -19.17 7.77
CA PRO A 213 7.93 -18.43 7.29
C PRO A 213 7.23 -17.71 8.44
N VAL A 214 7.01 -16.40 8.30
CA VAL A 214 6.23 -15.63 9.27
C VAL A 214 4.78 -16.12 9.25
N ALA A 215 4.15 -16.21 10.42
CA ALA A 215 2.76 -16.63 10.56
C ALA A 215 1.81 -15.68 9.82
N VAL A 216 0.72 -16.22 9.30
CA VAL A 216 -0.36 -15.42 8.68
C VAL A 216 -1.08 -14.65 9.78
N LEU A 217 -1.38 -13.38 9.53
CA LEU A 217 -2.13 -12.54 10.45
C LEU A 217 -3.59 -13.00 10.57
N ASP A 218 -4.19 -12.77 11.74
CA ASP A 218 -5.64 -12.86 11.91
C ASP A 218 -6.33 -11.84 10.98
N PRO A 219 -7.51 -12.18 10.39
CA PRO A 219 -8.18 -11.30 9.42
C PRO A 219 -8.54 -9.91 9.93
N LEU A 220 -8.81 -9.73 11.24
CA LEU A 220 -9.07 -8.40 11.80
C LEU A 220 -7.77 -7.63 12.03
N ALA A 221 -6.72 -8.30 12.51
CA ALA A 221 -5.40 -7.71 12.64
C ALA A 221 -4.85 -7.28 11.27
N GLU A 222 -5.06 -8.10 10.23
CA GLU A 222 -4.70 -7.78 8.85
C GLU A 222 -5.39 -6.50 8.37
N LEU A 223 -6.70 -6.39 8.56
CA LEU A 223 -7.46 -5.22 8.17
C LEU A 223 -7.01 -3.96 8.94
N TYR A 224 -6.79 -4.11 10.24
CA TYR A 224 -6.32 -3.00 11.08
C TYR A 224 -4.95 -2.49 10.63
N GLN A 225 -3.99 -3.39 10.37
CA GLN A 225 -2.67 -3.01 9.87
C GLN A 225 -2.74 -2.33 8.50
N ALA A 226 -3.68 -2.73 7.63
CA ALA A 226 -3.90 -2.05 6.36
C ALA A 226 -4.33 -0.59 6.57
N LEU A 227 -5.25 -0.32 7.51
CA LEU A 227 -5.68 1.04 7.85
C LEU A 227 -4.54 1.89 8.42
N VAL A 228 -3.72 1.31 9.31
CA VAL A 228 -2.55 1.97 9.90
C VAL A 228 -1.54 2.34 8.82
N THR A 229 -1.18 1.38 7.96
CA THR A 229 -0.22 1.59 6.86
C THR A 229 -0.71 2.64 5.87
N ALA A 230 -1.97 2.53 5.43
CA ALA A 230 -2.59 3.48 4.50
C ALA A 230 -2.58 4.91 5.06
N THR A 231 -3.03 5.07 6.31
CA THR A 231 -3.11 6.38 6.96
C THR A 231 -1.73 7.00 7.13
N GLY A 232 -0.76 6.24 7.65
CA GLY A 232 0.59 6.74 7.88
C GLY A 232 1.29 7.17 6.59
N ASP A 233 1.19 6.37 5.55
CA ASP A 233 1.83 6.66 4.27
C ASP A 233 1.14 7.80 3.52
N TYR A 234 -0.20 7.86 3.55
CA TYR A 234 -0.93 8.98 2.93
C TYR A 234 -0.50 10.32 3.53
N VAL A 235 -0.44 10.40 4.86
CA VAL A 235 -0.03 11.62 5.57
C VAL A 235 1.39 12.02 5.19
N ARG A 236 2.35 11.09 5.33
CA ARG A 236 3.78 11.37 5.05
C ARG A 236 4.03 11.71 3.59
N LYS A 237 3.42 10.98 2.64
CA LYS A 237 3.58 11.21 1.20
C LYS A 237 2.91 12.47 0.71
N SER A 238 1.88 12.94 1.43
CA SER A 238 1.25 14.25 1.19
C SER A 238 2.05 15.43 1.79
N GLY A 239 3.16 15.15 2.46
CA GLY A 239 4.07 16.16 3.02
C GLY A 239 3.68 16.67 4.41
N PHE A 240 2.73 16.02 5.07
CA PHE A 240 2.32 16.36 6.44
C PHE A 240 3.00 15.46 7.47
N THR A 241 3.18 15.99 8.66
CA THR A 241 3.67 15.26 9.84
C THR A 241 2.57 15.06 10.88
N ASP A 242 1.63 15.99 10.92
CA ASP A 242 0.60 16.06 11.96
C ASP A 242 -0.80 15.99 11.35
N VAL A 243 -1.70 15.37 12.09
CA VAL A 243 -3.11 15.24 11.71
C VAL A 243 -4.04 15.79 12.76
N SER A 244 -5.23 16.20 12.32
CA SER A 244 -6.32 16.55 13.23
C SER A 244 -7.62 15.85 12.84
N LEU A 245 -8.48 15.61 13.82
CA LEU A 245 -9.84 15.11 13.61
C LEU A 245 -10.78 15.59 14.72
N GLY A 246 -12.08 15.62 14.39
CA GLY A 246 -13.12 15.85 15.40
C GLY A 246 -13.36 14.58 16.22
N LEU A 247 -13.20 14.65 17.54
CA LEU A 247 -13.48 13.53 18.43
C LEU A 247 -14.86 13.73 19.10
N SER A 248 -15.82 12.90 18.71
CA SER A 248 -17.22 13.06 19.13
C SER A 248 -17.63 12.22 20.34
N GLY A 249 -16.77 11.27 20.77
CA GLY A 249 -17.14 10.21 21.72
C GLY A 249 -17.86 9.02 21.06
N GLY A 250 -18.05 9.04 19.73
CA GLY A 250 -18.58 7.91 18.96
C GLY A 250 -17.47 6.97 18.51
N ILE A 251 -17.85 5.71 18.19
CA ILE A 251 -16.93 4.63 17.87
C ILE A 251 -16.07 4.92 16.61
N ASP A 252 -16.64 5.57 15.59
CA ASP A 252 -15.93 5.86 14.35
C ASP A 252 -14.78 6.84 14.58
N SER A 253 -15.06 7.95 15.27
CA SER A 253 -14.01 8.93 15.62
C SER A 253 -12.96 8.33 16.57
N ALA A 254 -13.37 7.44 17.47
CA ALA A 254 -12.47 6.70 18.35
C ALA A 254 -11.54 5.77 17.56
N LEU A 255 -12.07 5.03 16.60
CA LEU A 255 -11.28 4.14 15.73
C LEU A 255 -10.29 4.94 14.88
N VAL A 256 -10.74 6.05 14.25
CA VAL A 256 -9.86 6.89 13.43
C VAL A 256 -8.74 7.51 14.28
N ALA A 257 -9.04 7.97 15.51
CA ALA A 257 -8.02 8.50 16.42
C ALA A 257 -6.99 7.41 16.80
N THR A 258 -7.43 6.19 17.05
CA THR A 258 -6.56 5.06 17.40
C THR A 258 -5.66 4.67 16.21
N VAL A 259 -6.25 4.53 15.02
CA VAL A 259 -5.49 4.24 13.78
C VAL A 259 -4.45 5.34 13.52
N ALA A 260 -4.83 6.60 13.69
CA ALA A 260 -3.90 7.72 13.51
C ALA A 260 -2.75 7.71 14.52
N ALA A 261 -3.04 7.41 15.79
CA ALA A 261 -2.02 7.30 16.84
C ALA A 261 -1.04 6.16 16.58
N ASP A 262 -1.53 5.00 16.15
CA ASP A 262 -0.68 3.86 15.79
C ASP A 262 0.12 4.10 14.51
N ALA A 263 -0.43 4.88 13.55
CA ALA A 263 0.21 5.17 12.28
C ALA A 263 1.33 6.24 12.37
N LEU A 264 1.14 7.25 13.20
CA LEU A 264 1.98 8.45 13.23
C LEU A 264 2.71 8.66 14.56
N GLY A 265 2.23 8.03 15.62
CA GLY A 265 2.62 8.32 17.00
C GLY A 265 1.70 9.38 17.64
N ALA A 266 1.48 9.24 18.94
CA ALA A 266 0.54 10.07 19.69
C ALA A 266 0.85 11.59 19.60
N ASP A 267 2.11 11.98 19.56
CA ASP A 267 2.55 13.37 19.51
C ASP A 267 2.13 14.10 18.22
N HIS A 268 1.80 13.35 17.17
CA HIS A 268 1.39 13.85 15.84
C HIS A 268 -0.13 13.84 15.60
N VAL A 269 -0.92 13.50 16.64
CA VAL A 269 -2.39 13.41 16.53
C VAL A 269 -3.05 14.43 17.45
N HIS A 270 -3.85 15.33 16.87
CA HIS A 270 -4.51 16.41 17.56
C HIS A 270 -6.03 16.26 17.43
N VAL A 271 -6.70 15.89 18.52
CA VAL A 271 -8.15 15.77 18.50
C VAL A 271 -8.84 17.04 18.97
N VAL A 272 -9.92 17.39 18.26
CA VAL A 272 -10.71 18.59 18.55
C VAL A 272 -12.10 18.16 19.06
N LEU A 273 -12.36 18.47 20.31
CA LEU A 273 -13.68 18.31 20.94
C LEU A 273 -14.51 19.57 20.66
N MET A 274 -15.64 19.41 19.99
CA MET A 274 -16.50 20.53 19.57
C MET A 274 -17.91 20.35 20.12
N PRO A 275 -18.09 20.44 21.45
CA PRO A 275 -19.39 20.23 22.07
C PRO A 275 -20.39 21.35 21.72
N SER A 276 -21.67 20.95 21.69
CA SER A 276 -22.83 21.85 21.60
C SER A 276 -23.77 21.60 22.79
N ARG A 277 -24.82 22.40 22.92
CA ARG A 277 -25.91 22.17 23.90
C ARG A 277 -26.57 20.80 23.79
N TYR A 278 -26.42 20.12 22.65
CA TYR A 278 -27.00 18.81 22.38
C TYR A 278 -26.02 17.66 22.62
N SER A 279 -24.75 17.96 22.90
CA SER A 279 -23.76 16.94 23.24
C SER A 279 -24.05 16.38 24.63
N SER A 280 -24.04 15.04 24.75
CA SER A 280 -24.18 14.42 26.06
C SER A 280 -22.89 14.54 26.88
N ASP A 281 -23.03 14.64 28.21
CA ASP A 281 -21.85 14.66 29.08
C ASP A 281 -20.99 13.41 28.92
N HIS A 282 -21.61 12.25 28.68
CA HIS A 282 -20.92 10.99 28.43
C HIS A 282 -20.01 11.06 27.18
N SER A 283 -20.49 11.62 26.09
CA SER A 283 -19.68 11.72 24.85
C SER A 283 -18.41 12.55 25.03
N VAL A 284 -18.46 13.60 25.85
CA VAL A 284 -17.28 14.42 26.14
C VAL A 284 -16.31 13.67 27.04
N VAL A 285 -16.83 13.01 28.09
CA VAL A 285 -16.00 12.20 29.01
C VAL A 285 -15.33 11.05 28.28
N ASP A 286 -16.06 10.31 27.44
CA ASP A 286 -15.52 9.18 26.67
C ASP A 286 -14.42 9.65 25.69
N ALA A 287 -14.61 10.82 25.07
CA ALA A 287 -13.61 11.40 24.18
C ALA A 287 -12.33 11.82 24.93
N GLU A 288 -12.47 12.46 26.10
CA GLU A 288 -11.33 12.87 26.94
C GLU A 288 -10.57 11.66 27.51
N GLU A 289 -11.30 10.63 27.93
CA GLU A 289 -10.70 9.39 28.43
C GLU A 289 -9.94 8.66 27.33
N LEU A 290 -10.51 8.54 26.13
CA LEU A 290 -9.81 7.94 24.98
C LEU A 290 -8.54 8.73 24.64
N ALA A 291 -8.63 10.05 24.53
CA ALA A 291 -7.47 10.89 24.22
C ALA A 291 -6.36 10.73 25.27
N THR A 292 -6.73 10.66 26.55
CA THR A 292 -5.81 10.41 27.66
C THR A 292 -5.15 9.04 27.55
N ASN A 293 -5.94 8.00 27.27
CA ASN A 293 -5.44 6.62 27.14
C ASN A 293 -4.48 6.45 25.95
N LEU A 294 -4.72 7.16 24.84
CA LEU A 294 -3.85 7.18 23.66
C LEU A 294 -2.66 8.13 23.81
N GLY A 295 -2.68 9.04 24.80
CA GLY A 295 -1.64 10.05 25.00
C GLY A 295 -1.64 11.15 23.93
N ILE A 296 -2.77 11.38 23.25
CA ILE A 296 -2.89 12.35 22.13
C ILE A 296 -3.32 13.73 22.61
N GLY A 297 -2.90 14.77 21.86
CA GLY A 297 -3.21 16.16 22.16
C GLY A 297 -4.70 16.51 21.99
N THR A 298 -5.28 17.22 22.96
CA THR A 298 -6.72 17.56 22.96
C THR A 298 -6.91 19.09 22.95
N LEU A 299 -7.81 19.57 22.09
CA LEU A 299 -8.26 20.96 22.04
C LEU A 299 -9.79 20.99 22.12
N THR A 300 -10.36 21.72 23.10
CA THR A 300 -11.81 21.88 23.22
C THR A 300 -12.26 23.23 22.67
N VAL A 301 -13.14 23.20 21.64
CA VAL A 301 -13.68 24.36 20.94
C VAL A 301 -15.21 24.26 20.90
N PRO A 302 -15.96 24.80 21.89
CA PRO A 302 -17.41 24.76 21.87
C PRO A 302 -18.00 25.51 20.67
N ILE A 303 -18.98 24.91 20.01
CA ILE A 303 -19.59 25.52 18.80
C ILE A 303 -20.76 26.47 19.11
N GLU A 304 -21.21 26.52 20.33
CA GLU A 304 -22.47 27.16 20.75
C GLU A 304 -22.59 28.62 20.31
N SER A 305 -21.54 29.41 20.53
CA SER A 305 -21.57 30.86 20.19
C SER A 305 -21.68 31.06 18.67
N ALA A 306 -20.96 30.28 17.86
CA ALA A 306 -21.02 30.35 16.40
C ALA A 306 -22.38 29.87 15.88
N HIS A 307 -22.92 28.79 16.44
CA HIS A 307 -24.22 28.24 16.08
C HIS A 307 -25.34 29.25 16.37
N THR A 308 -25.35 29.87 17.56
CA THR A 308 -26.33 30.88 17.91
C THR A 308 -26.24 32.11 17.00
N ALA A 309 -25.04 32.58 16.70
CA ALA A 309 -24.85 33.76 15.84
C ALA A 309 -25.34 33.49 14.40
N LEU A 310 -24.92 32.39 13.78
CA LEU A 310 -25.33 32.02 12.41
C LEU A 310 -26.83 31.72 12.33
N GLY A 311 -27.37 30.99 13.30
CA GLY A 311 -28.81 30.71 13.41
C GLY A 311 -29.64 31.99 13.48
N SER A 312 -29.23 32.97 14.30
CA SER A 312 -29.88 34.27 14.41
C SER A 312 -29.89 35.06 13.09
N VAL A 313 -28.77 35.07 12.38
CA VAL A 313 -28.66 35.73 11.04
C VAL A 313 -29.62 35.08 10.06
N LEU A 314 -29.63 33.75 9.99
CA LEU A 314 -30.49 33.00 9.05
C LEU A 314 -31.97 33.21 9.36
N VAL A 315 -32.39 33.03 10.63
CA VAL A 315 -33.79 33.23 11.07
C VAL A 315 -34.28 34.66 10.75
N SER A 316 -33.45 35.65 10.99
CA SER A 316 -33.77 37.06 10.68
C SER A 316 -33.95 37.28 9.16
N SER A 317 -33.10 36.63 8.36
CA SER A 317 -33.11 36.80 6.90
C SER A 317 -34.28 36.12 6.21
N ILE A 318 -34.74 34.96 6.72
CA ILE A 318 -35.86 34.19 6.13
C ILE A 318 -37.21 34.54 6.74
N ALA A 319 -37.23 35.40 7.77
CA ALA A 319 -38.43 35.74 8.56
C ALA A 319 -39.20 34.49 9.06
N GLY A 320 -38.48 33.45 9.47
CA GLY A 320 -39.03 32.15 9.88
C GLY A 320 -38.10 31.41 10.82
N THR A 321 -38.29 30.10 10.94
CA THR A 321 -37.44 29.18 11.76
C THR A 321 -36.67 28.22 10.87
N LEU A 322 -35.51 27.81 11.29
CA LEU A 322 -34.79 26.71 10.64
C LEU A 322 -35.56 25.38 10.87
N THR A 323 -35.55 24.51 9.88
CA THR A 323 -36.00 23.13 10.07
C THR A 323 -35.00 22.38 10.94
N THR A 324 -35.42 21.32 11.60
CA THR A 324 -34.52 20.47 12.42
C THR A 324 -33.29 20.00 11.65
N VAL A 325 -33.50 19.50 10.44
CA VAL A 325 -32.41 19.05 9.55
C VAL A 325 -31.47 20.20 9.17
N ALA A 326 -31.98 21.41 8.92
CA ALA A 326 -31.13 22.57 8.60
C ALA A 326 -30.30 22.98 9.81
N ASP A 327 -30.85 22.93 11.03
CA ASP A 327 -30.14 23.26 12.27
C ASP A 327 -29.07 22.23 12.63
N GLU A 328 -29.36 20.94 12.49
CA GLU A 328 -28.40 19.84 12.67
C GLU A 328 -27.24 19.95 11.66
N ASN A 329 -27.55 20.14 10.39
CA ASN A 329 -26.54 20.31 9.34
C ASN A 329 -25.71 21.60 9.52
N LEU A 330 -26.29 22.64 10.10
CA LEU A 330 -25.55 23.87 10.43
C LEU A 330 -24.47 23.57 11.49
N GLN A 331 -24.79 22.79 12.51
CA GLN A 331 -23.80 22.40 13.53
C GLN A 331 -22.66 21.60 12.92
N ALA A 332 -22.93 20.62 12.06
CA ALA A 332 -21.92 19.82 11.38
C ALA A 332 -20.99 20.71 10.53
N ARG A 333 -21.53 21.64 9.78
CA ARG A 333 -20.75 22.60 8.96
C ARG A 333 -19.91 23.56 9.79
N ILE A 334 -20.43 24.03 10.94
CA ILE A 334 -19.65 24.86 11.88
C ILE A 334 -18.44 24.09 12.39
N ARG A 335 -18.60 22.82 12.76
CA ARG A 335 -17.48 21.96 13.17
C ARG A 335 -16.45 21.82 12.03
N GLY A 336 -16.91 21.61 10.80
CA GLY A 336 -16.04 21.57 9.63
C GLY A 336 -15.22 22.85 9.44
N VAL A 337 -15.87 24.00 9.53
CA VAL A 337 -15.19 25.31 9.43
C VAL A 337 -14.15 25.49 10.52
N MET A 338 -14.48 25.17 11.77
CA MET A 338 -13.54 25.28 12.89
C MET A 338 -12.34 24.36 12.74
N LEU A 339 -12.58 23.10 12.39
CA LEU A 339 -11.53 22.11 12.20
C LEU A 339 -10.57 22.51 11.06
N MET A 340 -11.09 22.94 9.92
CA MET A 340 -10.28 23.42 8.80
C MET A 340 -9.50 24.69 9.12
N SER A 341 -10.07 25.58 9.93
CA SER A 341 -9.38 26.81 10.36
C SER A 341 -8.18 26.50 11.28
N LEU A 342 -8.35 25.52 12.17
CA LEU A 342 -7.26 25.03 13.00
C LEU A 342 -6.19 24.33 12.16
N ALA A 343 -6.60 23.46 11.24
CA ALA A 343 -5.72 22.75 10.33
C ALA A 343 -4.85 23.72 9.53
N ASN A 344 -5.44 24.76 8.95
CA ASN A 344 -4.69 25.79 8.23
C ASN A 344 -3.77 26.63 9.14
N THR A 345 -4.09 26.75 10.42
CA THR A 345 -3.29 27.53 11.39
C THR A 345 -2.04 26.76 11.80
N PHE A 346 -2.16 25.46 11.97
CA PHE A 346 -1.11 24.60 12.54
C PHE A 346 -0.45 23.67 11.51
N ASP A 347 -0.84 23.75 10.24
CA ASP A 347 -0.36 22.88 9.16
C ASP A 347 -0.69 21.39 9.42
N TRP A 348 -1.90 21.12 9.88
CA TRP A 348 -2.40 19.77 10.12
C TRP A 348 -3.21 19.24 8.93
N LEU A 349 -3.06 17.95 8.62
CA LEU A 349 -3.97 17.27 7.69
C LEU A 349 -5.22 16.81 8.44
N VAL A 350 -6.41 17.13 7.93
CA VAL A 350 -7.67 16.71 8.54
C VAL A 350 -8.06 15.31 8.10
N LEU A 351 -8.26 14.42 9.09
CA LEU A 351 -8.86 13.10 8.87
C LEU A 351 -10.37 13.17 9.07
N THR A 352 -11.14 12.57 8.15
CA THR A 352 -12.57 12.41 8.33
C THR A 352 -12.89 11.13 9.07
N THR A 353 -14.01 11.10 9.77
CA THR A 353 -14.45 9.94 10.56
C THR A 353 -15.66 9.22 9.94
N GLY A 354 -16.05 9.61 8.72
CA GLY A 354 -17.12 8.94 7.98
C GLY A 354 -16.75 7.52 7.60
N ASN A 355 -17.66 6.57 7.77
CA ASN A 355 -17.45 5.16 7.48
C ASN A 355 -18.05 4.73 6.14
N LYS A 356 -17.71 3.51 5.69
CA LYS A 356 -18.17 2.92 4.42
C LYS A 356 -19.71 2.80 4.35
N SER A 357 -20.36 2.42 5.45
CA SER A 357 -21.82 2.25 5.48
C SER A 357 -22.55 3.57 5.34
N GLU A 358 -22.08 4.62 6.01
CA GLU A 358 -22.61 5.99 5.87
C GLU A 358 -22.45 6.49 4.44
N ALA A 359 -21.28 6.30 3.85
CA ALA A 359 -21.02 6.66 2.45
C ALA A 359 -21.95 5.91 1.48
N ALA A 360 -22.17 4.61 1.70
CA ALA A 360 -23.00 3.77 0.84
C ALA A 360 -24.48 4.18 0.83
N VAL A 361 -25.00 4.68 1.97
CA VAL A 361 -26.42 5.11 2.09
C VAL A 361 -26.59 6.62 1.97
N GLY A 362 -25.51 7.38 1.78
CA GLY A 362 -25.55 8.84 1.70
C GLY A 362 -25.87 9.53 3.03
N TYR A 363 -25.59 8.88 4.15
CA TYR A 363 -25.80 9.43 5.49
C TYR A 363 -24.61 10.30 5.90
N SER A 364 -24.58 11.52 5.38
CA SER A 364 -23.51 12.48 5.67
C SER A 364 -23.97 13.91 5.40
N THR A 365 -23.31 14.87 6.04
CA THR A 365 -23.52 16.28 5.82
C THR A 365 -22.38 16.84 4.96
N LEU A 366 -22.69 17.20 3.70
CA LEU A 366 -21.70 17.84 2.82
C LEU A 366 -21.16 19.13 3.46
N TYR A 367 -19.83 19.28 3.43
CA TYR A 367 -19.10 20.38 4.07
C TYR A 367 -19.21 20.40 5.60
N GLY A 368 -19.65 19.32 6.21
CA GLY A 368 -19.73 19.11 7.64
C GLY A 368 -18.82 17.95 8.08
N ASP A 369 -19.41 16.79 8.35
CA ASP A 369 -18.67 15.56 8.74
C ASP A 369 -17.83 14.95 7.62
N THR A 370 -18.10 15.33 6.35
CA THR A 370 -17.28 14.94 5.20
C THR A 370 -16.04 15.82 4.97
N VAL A 371 -15.82 16.83 5.83
CA VAL A 371 -14.67 17.73 5.69
C VAL A 371 -13.40 17.03 6.13
N GLY A 372 -12.42 16.97 5.25
CA GLY A 372 -11.10 16.40 5.48
C GLY A 372 -10.42 15.97 4.19
N ALA A 373 -9.15 15.63 4.30
CA ALA A 373 -8.32 15.22 3.16
C ALA A 373 -8.28 13.70 2.98
N TYR A 374 -8.42 12.94 4.06
CA TYR A 374 -8.36 11.49 4.04
C TYR A 374 -9.41 10.87 4.99
N ALA A 375 -9.99 9.76 4.58
CA ALA A 375 -11.05 9.06 5.30
C ALA A 375 -10.63 7.60 5.61
N PRO A 376 -9.93 7.35 6.74
CA PRO A 376 -9.31 6.05 7.03
C PRO A 376 -10.26 4.85 7.01
N ILE A 377 -11.53 5.03 7.37
CA ILE A 377 -12.51 3.93 7.52
C ILE A 377 -13.65 3.98 6.49
N LYS A 378 -13.46 4.72 5.39
CA LYS A 378 -14.50 4.88 4.37
C LYS A 378 -14.54 3.70 3.39
N ASP A 379 -13.43 3.00 3.18
CA ASP A 379 -13.33 1.86 2.27
C ASP A 379 -13.03 0.52 2.97
#